data_cd8da6ab949eb5655c2dd2447d4a289d
#
_entry.id   cd8da6ab949eb5655c2dd2447d4a289d
#
_cell.length_a   1.000
_cell.length_b   1.000
_cell.length_c   1.000
_cell.angle_alpha   90.00
_cell.angle_beta   90.00
_cell.angle_gamma   90.00
#
_symmetry.space_group_name_H-M   'P 1'
#
loop_
_entity.id
_entity.type
_entity.pdbx_description
1 polymer ?
#
loop_
_entity_poly.entity_id
_entity_poly.type
_entity_poly.pdbx_seq_one_letter_code
_entity_poly.pdbx_strand_id
1 'polypeptide(L)'
;HMMKECAERCFEALDAEKRALYQARCGAWYERHGQYLHAMAAYRRSGDYEGLLRVVQADAGILLASLHPAEVLAALDECPDGVLKAHPLALLVLMRRMFTWRQIPRMMALKALLLAAIEEHPEMPERERGDLLGECDLIMSFLCYNDISAMSRLHRSASAQMSRPAISIRSDGGWTFGSPSVLMMFHRTAGALESELAEMDECMPHYYKITGGHGRGAERIMAAEAAYMQGRFTDAHIALESAYAQIEGNGQVNMALCCDFLAWRLALHTDAALRCTLEARRAELLRQHNASWLYLWNGVSAYCHAVRGETERIPVVFARHRLAEVNTLAPGRPMVEMIENQVYLAQGAYAKVIGRGAELLAVCGGMHYALVALHLRIQTAAAYAQLGKREEARAWLAEALADAAPDGFVMPFVENYDALASLLAEQKDCPLTARIEALGQAARRRLAVENRPPELASLTEREYGIVCLMGQ
;
A
#
# COMPACT_ATOMS: atom_id res chain seq x y z
N HIS A 1 0.25 -5.05 -45.39
CA HIS A 1 1.67 -5.25 -45.14
C HIS A 1 2.54 -4.50 -46.13
N MET A 2 2.51 -4.83 -47.44
CA MET A 2 3.37 -4.21 -48.46
C MET A 2 3.38 -2.68 -48.50
N MET A 3 2.22 -2.02 -48.39
CA MET A 3 2.15 -0.54 -48.33
C MET A 3 2.90 0.05 -47.12
N LYS A 4 2.80 -0.59 -45.96
CA LYS A 4 3.50 -0.18 -44.75
C LYS A 4 5.02 -0.33 -44.93
N GLU A 5 5.49 -1.47 -45.39
CA GLU A 5 6.91 -1.74 -45.64
C GLU A 5 7.51 -0.79 -46.69
N CYS A 6 6.75 -0.48 -47.75
CA CYS A 6 7.18 0.50 -48.74
C CYS A 6 7.31 1.89 -48.16
N ALA A 7 6.30 2.32 -47.33
CA ALA A 7 6.35 3.61 -46.68
C ALA A 7 7.51 3.71 -45.65
N GLU A 8 7.79 2.63 -44.90
CA GLU A 8 8.92 2.56 -44.00
C GLU A 8 10.26 2.69 -44.73
N ARG A 9 10.46 1.98 -45.84
CA ARG A 9 11.67 2.12 -46.68
C ARG A 9 11.83 3.53 -47.24
N CYS A 10 10.73 4.13 -47.73
CA CYS A 10 10.77 5.52 -48.22
C CYS A 10 11.14 6.49 -47.11
N PHE A 11 10.62 6.27 -45.89
CA PHE A 11 10.95 7.09 -44.74
C PHE A 11 12.41 6.94 -44.32
N GLU A 12 12.92 5.72 -44.27
CA GLU A 12 14.34 5.43 -43.96
C GLU A 12 15.32 6.03 -44.97
N ALA A 13 14.90 6.19 -46.23
CA ALA A 13 15.69 6.80 -47.28
C ALA A 13 15.77 8.33 -47.17
N LEU A 14 14.96 8.98 -46.34
CA LEU A 14 15.02 10.42 -46.10
C LEU A 14 16.29 10.79 -45.32
N ASP A 15 16.76 12.03 -45.53
CA ASP A 15 17.79 12.62 -44.67
C ASP A 15 17.30 12.76 -43.19
N ALA A 16 18.25 12.91 -42.26
CA ALA A 16 17.95 12.96 -40.82
C ALA A 16 17.02 14.11 -40.45
N GLU A 17 17.18 15.28 -41.08
CA GLU A 17 16.39 16.47 -40.81
C GLU A 17 14.93 16.25 -41.24
N LYS A 18 14.69 15.71 -42.43
CA LYS A 18 13.33 15.38 -42.88
C LYS A 18 12.68 14.30 -42.01
N ARG A 19 13.44 13.26 -41.61
CA ARG A 19 12.92 12.24 -40.68
C ARG A 19 12.50 12.85 -39.35
N ALA A 20 13.32 13.72 -38.76
CA ALA A 20 12.98 14.45 -37.54
C ALA A 20 11.73 15.30 -37.69
N LEU A 21 11.63 16.07 -38.80
CA LEU A 21 10.45 16.89 -39.11
C LEU A 21 9.17 16.05 -39.20
N TYR A 22 9.19 14.91 -39.90
CA TYR A 22 8.02 14.04 -40.01
C TYR A 22 7.67 13.39 -38.66
N GLN A 23 8.66 12.97 -37.89
CA GLN A 23 8.42 12.43 -36.55
C GLN A 23 7.79 13.51 -35.61
N ALA A 24 8.28 14.74 -35.64
CA ALA A 24 7.67 15.84 -34.86
C ALA A 24 6.22 16.09 -35.26
N ARG A 25 5.91 16.09 -36.57
CA ARG A 25 4.52 16.20 -37.08
C ARG A 25 3.64 15.04 -36.62
N CYS A 26 4.15 13.82 -36.64
CA CYS A 26 3.45 12.66 -36.09
C CYS A 26 3.21 12.83 -34.58
N GLY A 27 4.21 13.29 -33.83
CA GLY A 27 4.09 13.61 -32.41
C GLY A 27 2.96 14.58 -32.13
N ALA A 28 2.93 15.71 -32.88
CA ALA A 28 1.89 16.73 -32.74
C ALA A 28 0.49 16.21 -33.14
N TRP A 29 0.42 15.29 -34.10
CA TRP A 29 -0.84 14.64 -34.45
C TRP A 29 -1.34 13.73 -33.33
N TYR A 30 -0.46 12.87 -32.79
CA TYR A 30 -0.78 11.97 -31.69
C TYR A 30 -1.18 12.73 -30.42
N GLU A 31 -0.46 13.82 -30.08
CA GLU A 31 -0.76 14.68 -28.94
C GLU A 31 -2.18 15.25 -29.03
N ARG A 32 -2.56 15.82 -30.18
CA ARG A 32 -3.89 16.38 -30.43
C ARG A 32 -5.03 15.33 -30.32
N HIS A 33 -4.71 14.05 -30.54
CA HIS A 33 -5.66 12.95 -30.44
C HIS A 33 -5.59 12.20 -29.10
N GLY A 34 -4.86 12.72 -28.11
CA GLY A 34 -4.72 12.11 -26.77
C GLY A 34 -3.94 10.80 -26.77
N GLN A 35 -3.20 10.50 -27.84
CA GLN A 35 -2.39 9.28 -27.93
C GLN A 35 -0.97 9.54 -27.40
N TYR A 36 -0.88 9.88 -26.12
CA TYR A 36 0.33 10.42 -25.51
C TYR A 36 1.53 9.49 -25.55
N LEU A 37 1.38 8.15 -25.45
CA LEU A 37 2.50 7.21 -25.60
C LEU A 37 3.15 7.29 -27.00
N HIS A 38 2.32 7.36 -28.03
CA HIS A 38 2.79 7.48 -29.41
C HIS A 38 3.41 8.87 -29.64
N ALA A 39 2.84 9.92 -29.05
CA ALA A 39 3.38 11.26 -29.11
C ALA A 39 4.78 11.34 -28.46
N MET A 40 4.95 10.80 -27.26
CA MET A 40 6.25 10.76 -26.56
C MET A 40 7.31 10.01 -27.38
N ALA A 41 6.96 8.85 -27.95
CA ALA A 41 7.87 8.06 -28.78
C ALA A 41 8.26 8.80 -30.08
N ALA A 42 7.34 9.53 -30.69
CA ALA A 42 7.60 10.31 -31.91
C ALA A 42 8.46 11.56 -31.63
N TYR A 43 8.15 12.30 -30.57
CA TYR A 43 8.93 13.46 -30.16
C TYR A 43 10.36 13.09 -29.75
N ARG A 44 10.55 12.00 -29.01
CA ARG A 44 11.88 11.51 -28.68
C ARG A 44 12.70 11.19 -29.96
N ARG A 45 12.10 10.51 -30.94
CA ARG A 45 12.78 10.17 -32.21
C ARG A 45 13.10 11.39 -33.07
N SER A 46 12.35 12.48 -32.93
CA SER A 46 12.62 13.74 -33.61
C SER A 46 13.61 14.64 -32.88
N GLY A 47 13.94 14.36 -31.62
CA GLY A 47 14.69 15.28 -30.75
C GLY A 47 13.89 16.51 -30.32
N ASP A 48 12.55 16.49 -30.47
CA ASP A 48 11.65 17.56 -30.01
C ASP A 48 11.33 17.35 -28.51
N TYR A 49 12.28 17.73 -27.66
CA TYR A 49 12.13 17.60 -26.22
C TYR A 49 11.10 18.58 -25.63
N GLU A 50 10.86 19.72 -26.27
CA GLU A 50 9.77 20.65 -25.93
C GLU A 50 8.41 19.95 -26.02
N GLY A 51 8.15 19.29 -27.17
CA GLY A 51 6.95 18.47 -27.38
C GLY A 51 6.85 17.31 -26.39
N LEU A 52 7.97 16.62 -26.12
CA LEU A 52 8.01 15.53 -25.15
C LEU A 52 7.61 15.98 -23.75
N LEU A 53 8.20 17.05 -23.23
CA LEU A 53 7.94 17.55 -21.88
C LEU A 53 6.51 18.12 -21.74
N ARG A 54 6.01 18.76 -22.78
CA ARG A 54 4.61 19.23 -22.81
C ARG A 54 3.63 18.06 -22.69
N VAL A 55 3.87 16.94 -23.36
CA VAL A 55 3.05 15.73 -23.24
C VAL A 55 3.18 15.09 -21.85
N VAL A 56 4.39 15.02 -21.28
CA VAL A 56 4.63 14.53 -19.92
C VAL A 56 3.83 15.34 -18.91
N GLN A 57 3.81 16.66 -19.06
CA GLN A 57 3.03 17.55 -18.20
C GLN A 57 1.52 17.35 -18.38
N ALA A 58 1.02 17.27 -19.61
CA ALA A 58 -0.40 17.09 -19.91
C ALA A 58 -0.95 15.74 -19.40
N ASP A 59 -0.13 14.70 -19.46
CA ASP A 59 -0.45 13.35 -18.98
C ASP A 59 -0.28 13.20 -17.46
N ALA A 60 0.29 14.18 -16.77
CA ALA A 60 0.68 14.10 -15.36
C ALA A 60 1.52 12.84 -15.03
N GLY A 61 2.24 12.31 -16.00
CA GLY A 61 3.13 11.16 -15.87
C GLY A 61 2.43 9.80 -15.73
N ILE A 62 1.14 9.71 -16.03
CA ILE A 62 0.36 8.46 -15.95
C ILE A 62 1.00 7.38 -16.83
N LEU A 63 1.20 7.69 -18.10
CA LEU A 63 1.71 6.77 -19.11
C LEU A 63 3.21 6.50 -18.98
N LEU A 64 3.96 7.35 -18.28
CA LEU A 64 5.36 7.05 -17.93
C LEU A 64 5.47 5.73 -17.16
N ALA A 65 4.43 5.33 -16.42
CA ALA A 65 4.39 4.04 -15.73
C ALA A 65 4.40 2.84 -16.70
N SER A 66 3.95 3.03 -17.93
CA SER A 66 3.89 2.00 -18.96
C SER A 66 5.19 1.90 -19.77
N LEU A 67 6.11 2.86 -19.62
CA LEU A 67 7.40 2.86 -20.28
C LEU A 67 8.46 2.16 -19.42
N HIS A 68 9.45 1.57 -20.07
CA HIS A 68 10.59 1.02 -19.35
C HIS A 68 11.41 2.17 -18.74
N PRO A 69 11.78 2.12 -17.44
CA PRO A 69 12.51 3.21 -16.78
C PRO A 69 13.76 3.67 -17.55
N ALA A 70 14.54 2.72 -18.13
CA ALA A 70 15.75 3.03 -18.89
C ALA A 70 15.47 3.90 -20.13
N GLU A 71 14.31 3.77 -20.77
CA GLU A 71 13.96 4.59 -21.94
C GLU A 71 13.71 6.05 -21.55
N VAL A 72 13.04 6.25 -20.43
CA VAL A 72 12.75 7.61 -19.91
C VAL A 72 14.05 8.26 -19.39
N LEU A 73 14.89 7.49 -18.69
CA LEU A 73 16.18 7.99 -18.22
C LEU A 73 17.07 8.41 -19.39
N ALA A 74 17.17 7.59 -20.45
CA ALA A 74 17.92 7.94 -21.65
C ALA A 74 17.39 9.21 -22.33
N ALA A 75 16.07 9.39 -22.42
CA ALA A 75 15.47 10.60 -22.98
C ALA A 75 15.78 11.83 -22.13
N LEU A 76 15.87 11.69 -20.82
CA LEU A 76 16.26 12.78 -19.90
C LEU A 76 17.76 13.12 -20.04
N ASP A 77 18.62 12.11 -20.26
CA ASP A 77 20.06 12.33 -20.47
C ASP A 77 20.35 13.03 -21.80
N GLU A 78 19.50 12.82 -22.80
CA GLU A 78 19.59 13.46 -24.12
C GLU A 78 18.98 14.88 -24.11
N CYS A 79 18.08 15.20 -23.17
CA CYS A 79 17.37 16.48 -23.12
C CYS A 79 18.27 17.59 -22.53
N PRO A 80 18.43 18.74 -23.23
CA PRO A 80 19.20 19.85 -22.69
C PRO A 80 18.59 20.44 -21.41
N ASP A 81 19.44 20.81 -20.43
CA ASP A 81 18.98 21.41 -19.17
C ASP A 81 18.14 22.68 -19.36
N GLY A 82 18.45 23.49 -20.38
CA GLY A 82 17.66 24.68 -20.70
C GLY A 82 16.22 24.35 -21.08
N VAL A 83 16.02 23.26 -21.82
CA VAL A 83 14.68 22.80 -22.19
C VAL A 83 13.95 22.25 -20.95
N LEU A 84 14.65 21.48 -20.10
CA LEU A 84 14.09 20.99 -18.83
C LEU A 84 13.64 22.14 -17.92
N LYS A 85 14.45 23.21 -17.78
CA LYS A 85 14.13 24.39 -16.98
C LYS A 85 12.93 25.18 -17.50
N ALA A 86 12.72 25.19 -18.82
CA ALA A 86 11.57 25.84 -19.44
C ALA A 86 10.24 25.12 -19.12
N HIS A 87 10.29 23.90 -18.57
CA HIS A 87 9.12 23.09 -18.24
C HIS A 87 9.06 22.68 -16.76
N PRO A 88 8.94 23.62 -15.79
CA PRO A 88 9.00 23.33 -14.36
C PRO A 88 7.92 22.34 -13.89
N LEU A 89 6.72 22.36 -14.49
CA LEU A 89 5.68 21.40 -14.17
C LEU A 89 6.02 19.97 -14.62
N ALA A 90 6.69 19.82 -15.78
CA ALA A 90 7.19 18.52 -16.22
C ALA A 90 8.29 18.00 -15.28
N LEU A 91 9.16 18.88 -14.76
CA LEU A 91 10.16 18.51 -13.75
C LEU A 91 9.52 17.90 -12.50
N LEU A 92 8.43 18.48 -11.97
CA LEU A 92 7.69 17.92 -10.82
C LEU A 92 7.13 16.53 -11.12
N VAL A 93 6.51 16.34 -12.28
CA VAL A 93 6.00 15.04 -12.72
C VAL A 93 7.12 14.00 -12.81
N LEU A 94 8.25 14.38 -13.39
CA LEU A 94 9.44 13.52 -13.52
C LEU A 94 10.07 13.20 -12.15
N MET A 95 10.18 14.19 -11.24
CA MET A 95 10.66 13.96 -9.87
C MET A 95 9.80 12.91 -9.16
N ARG A 96 8.47 13.03 -9.23
CA ARG A 96 7.54 12.06 -8.67
C ARG A 96 7.74 10.67 -9.26
N ARG A 97 8.01 10.56 -10.56
CA ARG A 97 8.28 9.31 -11.24
C ARG A 97 9.62 8.71 -10.83
N MET A 98 10.68 9.53 -10.73
CA MET A 98 12.01 9.08 -10.25
C MET A 98 11.94 8.49 -8.84
N PHE A 99 11.14 9.09 -7.94
CA PHE A 99 10.87 8.50 -6.63
C PHE A 99 10.28 7.08 -6.77
N THR A 100 9.24 6.91 -7.58
CA THR A 100 8.57 5.61 -7.79
C THR A 100 9.54 4.55 -8.32
N TRP A 101 10.49 4.93 -9.17
CA TRP A 101 11.51 4.05 -9.73
C TRP A 101 12.79 3.96 -8.89
N ARG A 102 12.79 4.51 -7.67
CA ARG A 102 13.94 4.53 -6.75
C ARG A 102 15.19 5.20 -7.32
N GLN A 103 15.02 6.11 -8.27
CA GLN A 103 16.08 6.89 -8.90
C GLN A 103 16.31 8.19 -8.10
N ILE A 104 16.62 8.06 -6.79
CA ILE A 104 16.73 9.22 -5.88
C ILE A 104 17.80 10.22 -6.30
N PRO A 105 19.00 9.82 -6.74
CA PRO A 105 19.99 10.79 -7.25
C PRO A 105 19.45 11.62 -8.42
N ARG A 106 18.73 10.98 -9.34
CA ARG A 106 18.12 11.68 -10.49
C ARG A 106 16.99 12.60 -10.06
N MET A 107 16.15 12.17 -9.11
CA MET A 107 15.13 13.03 -8.50
C MET A 107 15.74 14.30 -7.91
N MET A 108 16.87 14.18 -7.21
CA MET A 108 17.57 15.33 -6.61
C MET A 108 18.19 16.25 -7.67
N ALA A 109 18.69 15.72 -8.78
CA ALA A 109 19.17 16.50 -9.90
C ALA A 109 18.04 17.30 -10.54
N LEU A 110 16.89 16.69 -10.79
CA LEU A 110 15.69 17.37 -11.31
C LEU A 110 15.18 18.46 -10.35
N LYS A 111 15.23 18.22 -9.03
CA LYS A 111 14.94 19.24 -8.03
C LYS A 111 15.86 20.46 -8.16
N ALA A 112 17.16 20.22 -8.33
CA ALA A 112 18.12 21.30 -8.50
C ALA A 112 17.81 22.14 -9.75
N LEU A 113 17.45 21.51 -10.87
CA LEU A 113 17.02 22.19 -12.08
C LEU A 113 15.73 23.00 -11.86
N LEU A 114 14.76 22.47 -11.12
CA LEU A 114 13.52 23.18 -10.78
C LEU A 114 13.82 24.44 -9.96
N LEU A 115 14.66 24.34 -8.94
CA LEU A 115 15.03 25.49 -8.12
C LEU A 115 15.80 26.55 -8.94
N ALA A 116 16.74 26.12 -9.78
CA ALA A 116 17.46 27.01 -10.70
C ALA A 116 16.50 27.72 -11.69
N ALA A 117 15.52 26.99 -12.24
CA ALA A 117 14.51 27.58 -13.12
C ALA A 117 13.68 28.68 -12.40
N ILE A 118 13.34 28.47 -11.14
CA ILE A 118 12.62 29.47 -10.34
C ILE A 118 13.49 30.67 -10.03
N GLU A 119 14.78 30.49 -9.75
CA GLU A 119 15.73 31.58 -9.47
C GLU A 119 16.05 32.42 -10.71
N GLU A 120 16.13 31.79 -11.88
CA GLU A 120 16.38 32.43 -13.17
C GLU A 120 15.17 33.30 -13.64
N HIS A 121 13.98 33.10 -13.04
CA HIS A 121 12.74 33.82 -13.36
C HIS A 121 12.21 34.61 -12.15
N PRO A 122 12.90 35.71 -11.72
CA PRO A 122 12.46 36.51 -10.57
C PRO A 122 11.11 37.22 -10.82
N GLU A 123 10.74 37.44 -12.09
CA GLU A 123 9.46 37.97 -12.52
C GLU A 123 8.29 37.02 -12.42
N MET A 124 8.55 35.73 -12.11
CA MET A 124 7.50 34.73 -11.95
C MET A 124 6.48 35.16 -10.87
N PRO A 125 5.17 35.12 -11.15
CA PRO A 125 4.15 35.46 -10.18
C PRO A 125 4.33 34.68 -8.86
N GLU A 126 4.16 35.34 -7.72
CA GLU A 126 4.33 34.73 -6.39
C GLU A 126 3.47 33.49 -6.21
N ARG A 127 2.25 33.51 -6.76
CA ARG A 127 1.34 32.38 -6.76
C ARG A 127 1.91 31.16 -7.49
N GLU A 128 2.45 31.35 -8.68
CA GLU A 128 3.06 30.28 -9.49
C GLU A 128 4.30 29.72 -8.82
N ARG A 129 5.16 30.60 -8.31
CA ARG A 129 6.34 30.24 -7.52
C ARG A 129 5.95 29.40 -6.29
N GLY A 130 4.92 29.81 -5.56
CA GLY A 130 4.41 29.11 -4.39
C GLY A 130 3.86 27.72 -4.76
N ASP A 131 3.14 27.61 -5.88
CA ASP A 131 2.62 26.33 -6.39
C ASP A 131 3.76 25.36 -6.74
N LEU A 132 4.84 25.82 -7.40
CA LEU A 132 5.99 25.01 -7.76
C LEU A 132 6.80 24.55 -6.54
N LEU A 133 7.10 25.45 -5.63
CA LEU A 133 7.85 25.14 -4.40
C LEU A 133 7.06 24.23 -3.47
N GLY A 134 5.77 24.51 -3.29
CA GLY A 134 4.91 23.69 -2.45
C GLY A 134 4.73 22.28 -3.01
N GLU A 135 4.55 22.13 -4.33
CA GLU A 135 4.47 20.80 -4.95
C GLU A 135 5.82 20.07 -4.89
N CYS A 136 6.96 20.80 -4.96
CA CYS A 136 8.26 20.23 -4.69
C CYS A 136 8.38 19.71 -3.26
N ASP A 137 7.95 20.47 -2.24
CA ASP A 137 7.94 20.03 -0.84
C ASP A 137 7.07 18.76 -0.67
N LEU A 138 5.90 18.73 -1.30
CA LEU A 138 5.02 17.56 -1.30
C LEU A 138 5.72 16.33 -1.87
N ILE A 139 6.43 16.43 -3.00
CA ILE A 139 7.18 15.32 -3.59
C ILE A 139 8.34 14.91 -2.68
N MET A 140 9.04 15.88 -2.09
CA MET A 140 10.13 15.62 -1.14
C MET A 140 9.65 14.90 0.13
N SER A 141 8.38 15.09 0.53
CA SER A 141 7.82 14.40 1.70
C SER A 141 7.83 12.87 1.55
N PHE A 142 7.80 12.36 0.31
CA PHE A 142 7.88 10.91 0.07
C PHE A 142 9.22 10.29 0.48
N LEU A 143 10.30 11.09 0.56
CA LEU A 143 11.59 10.62 1.08
C LEU A 143 11.58 10.44 2.60
N CYS A 144 10.69 11.12 3.31
CA CYS A 144 10.44 10.90 4.74
C CYS A 144 9.67 9.60 4.99
N TYR A 145 9.12 9.04 3.93
CA TYR A 145 8.48 7.74 3.83
C TYR A 145 7.27 7.60 4.77
N ASN A 146 7.37 6.82 5.85
CA ASN A 146 6.31 6.61 6.84
C ASN A 146 6.51 7.44 8.12
N ASP A 147 7.43 8.39 8.12
CA ASP A 147 7.58 9.33 9.23
C ASP A 147 6.54 10.44 9.14
N ILE A 148 5.39 10.23 9.80
CA ILE A 148 4.26 11.16 9.76
C ILE A 148 4.69 12.57 10.19
N SER A 149 5.48 12.71 11.24
CA SER A 149 5.92 14.01 11.74
C SER A 149 6.85 14.73 10.76
N ALA A 150 7.76 14.00 10.09
CA ALA A 150 8.62 14.58 9.06
C ALA A 150 7.82 14.95 7.80
N MET A 151 6.90 14.08 7.36
CA MET A 151 6.00 14.35 6.22
C MET A 151 5.11 15.56 6.49
N SER A 152 4.52 15.63 7.69
CA SER A 152 3.61 16.68 8.11
C SER A 152 4.24 18.09 8.02
N ARG A 153 5.49 18.23 8.40
CA ARG A 153 6.20 19.51 8.25
C ARG A 153 6.22 19.99 6.80
N LEU A 154 6.51 19.09 5.86
CA LEU A 154 6.52 19.39 4.44
C LEU A 154 5.12 19.61 3.87
N HIS A 155 4.12 18.84 4.32
CA HIS A 155 2.72 19.03 3.91
C HIS A 155 2.15 20.38 4.39
N ARG A 156 2.49 20.81 5.62
CA ARG A 156 2.10 22.14 6.12
C ARG A 156 2.77 23.26 5.33
N SER A 157 4.08 23.12 5.04
CA SER A 157 4.81 24.07 4.17
C SER A 157 4.17 24.16 2.80
N ALA A 158 3.92 23.02 2.16
CA ALA A 158 3.25 22.96 0.86
C ALA A 158 1.83 23.57 0.92
N SER A 159 1.03 23.22 1.93
CA SER A 159 -0.34 23.73 2.11
C SER A 159 -0.40 25.25 2.31
N ALA A 160 0.63 25.85 2.90
CA ALA A 160 0.73 27.30 3.06
C ALA A 160 1.07 28.02 1.74
N GLN A 161 1.82 27.37 0.85
CA GLN A 161 2.31 27.95 -0.40
C GLN A 161 1.39 27.72 -1.60
N MET A 162 0.79 26.51 -1.68
CA MET A 162 0.02 26.08 -2.86
C MET A 162 -1.36 26.71 -2.92
N SER A 163 -1.69 27.23 -4.09
CA SER A 163 -3.01 27.79 -4.43
C SER A 163 -3.90 26.80 -5.19
N ARG A 164 -3.36 25.69 -5.68
CA ARG A 164 -4.02 24.62 -6.42
C ARG A 164 -3.57 23.25 -5.92
N PRO A 165 -4.31 22.18 -6.18
CA PRO A 165 -3.82 20.82 -5.98
C PRO A 165 -2.61 20.52 -6.88
N ALA A 166 -1.76 19.59 -6.42
CA ALA A 166 -0.62 19.07 -7.17
C ALA A 166 -1.06 18.45 -8.50
N ILE A 167 -0.30 18.66 -9.55
CA ILE A 167 -0.53 18.00 -10.85
C ILE A 167 0.13 16.63 -10.92
N SER A 168 1.21 16.42 -10.16
CA SER A 168 1.98 15.18 -10.14
C SER A 168 1.31 14.04 -9.37
N ILE A 169 0.20 14.31 -8.65
CA ILE A 169 -0.53 13.34 -7.84
C ILE A 169 -1.99 13.32 -8.27
N ARG A 170 -2.47 12.12 -8.60
CA ARG A 170 -3.89 11.91 -8.90
C ARG A 170 -4.66 11.61 -7.61
N SER A 171 -5.82 12.23 -7.43
CA SER A 171 -6.69 12.01 -6.27
C SER A 171 -7.23 10.58 -6.14
N ASP A 172 -7.35 9.85 -7.26
CA ASP A 172 -7.78 8.44 -7.33
C ASP A 172 -6.63 7.43 -7.30
N GLY A 173 -5.39 7.89 -7.17
CA GLY A 173 -4.19 7.07 -7.14
C GLY A 173 -4.07 6.20 -5.88
N GLY A 174 -3.08 5.29 -5.87
CA GLY A 174 -2.77 4.48 -4.70
C GLY A 174 -2.04 5.28 -3.64
N TRP A 175 -2.58 5.32 -2.42
CA TRP A 175 -2.00 6.08 -1.31
C TRP A 175 -1.05 5.24 -0.44
N THR A 176 -1.39 3.96 -0.17
CA THR A 176 -0.64 3.10 0.76
C THR A 176 0.51 2.32 0.11
N PHE A 177 0.92 2.65 -1.11
CA PHE A 177 1.95 1.91 -1.86
C PHE A 177 1.72 0.40 -1.94
N GLY A 178 0.45 -0.03 -1.94
CA GLY A 178 0.07 -1.45 -1.99
C GLY A 178 0.02 -2.14 -0.63
N SER A 179 0.14 -1.41 0.48
CA SER A 179 -0.21 -1.93 1.80
C SER A 179 -1.73 -2.09 1.92
N PRO A 180 -2.23 -3.18 2.50
CA PRO A 180 -3.64 -3.36 2.81
C PRO A 180 -4.09 -2.63 4.08
N SER A 181 -3.17 -1.96 4.79
CA SER A 181 -3.41 -1.32 6.08
C SER A 181 -2.63 -0.02 6.18
N VAL A 182 -3.29 1.01 6.68
CA VAL A 182 -2.68 2.31 6.98
C VAL A 182 -1.80 2.19 8.23
N LEU A 183 -2.30 1.55 9.28
CA LEU A 183 -1.58 1.39 10.54
C LEU A 183 -0.29 0.57 10.36
N MET A 184 -0.33 -0.53 9.60
CA MET A 184 0.88 -1.33 9.31
C MET A 184 1.97 -0.51 8.64
N MET A 185 1.59 0.49 7.84
CA MET A 185 2.52 1.35 7.13
C MET A 185 3.09 2.46 8.01
N PHE A 186 2.28 3.05 8.89
CA PHE A 186 2.63 4.29 9.60
C PHE A 186 2.94 4.11 11.08
N HIS A 187 2.67 2.95 11.69
CA HIS A 187 3.11 2.65 13.05
C HIS A 187 4.59 2.23 13.05
N ARG A 188 5.45 3.15 13.50
CA ARG A 188 6.91 3.04 13.39
C ARG A 188 7.60 2.48 14.62
N THR A 189 7.06 2.75 15.79
CA THR A 189 7.75 2.46 17.05
C THR A 189 6.74 2.04 18.11
N ALA A 190 7.00 0.95 18.80
CA ALA A 190 6.18 0.52 19.94
C ALA A 190 6.11 1.64 20.98
N GLY A 191 4.91 1.92 21.46
CA GLY A 191 4.60 3.00 22.41
C GLY A 191 4.36 4.37 21.78
N ALA A 192 4.46 4.51 20.46
CA ALA A 192 4.22 5.79 19.76
C ALA A 192 2.82 5.92 19.17
N LEU A 193 1.95 4.91 19.30
CA LEU A 193 0.65 4.84 18.62
C LEU A 193 -0.19 6.10 18.81
N GLU A 194 -0.34 6.56 20.05
CA GLU A 194 -1.21 7.71 20.38
C GLU A 194 -0.71 8.99 19.70
N SER A 195 0.61 9.24 19.73
CA SER A 195 1.21 10.39 19.06
C SER A 195 1.15 10.30 17.54
N GLU A 196 1.30 9.11 16.97
CA GLU A 196 1.19 8.86 15.53
C GLU A 196 -0.25 9.06 15.03
N LEU A 197 -1.26 8.62 15.79
CA LEU A 197 -2.67 8.86 15.50
C LEU A 197 -3.02 10.35 15.54
N ALA A 198 -2.56 11.07 16.58
CA ALA A 198 -2.79 12.49 16.71
C ALA A 198 -2.15 13.29 15.57
N GLU A 199 -0.90 13.00 15.21
CA GLU A 199 -0.21 13.65 14.11
C GLU A 199 -0.87 13.31 12.76
N MET A 200 -1.34 12.08 12.54
CA MET A 200 -2.09 11.71 11.34
C MET A 200 -3.39 12.52 11.21
N ASP A 201 -4.17 12.63 12.27
CA ASP A 201 -5.43 13.39 12.27
C ASP A 201 -5.19 14.88 11.98
N GLU A 202 -4.13 15.46 12.53
CA GLU A 202 -3.76 16.87 12.34
C GLU A 202 -3.15 17.14 10.95
N CYS A 203 -2.37 16.20 10.41
CA CYS A 203 -1.65 16.38 9.14
C CYS A 203 -2.56 16.21 7.92
N MET A 204 -3.48 15.25 7.92
CA MET A 204 -4.22 14.86 6.72
C MET A 204 -5.05 15.98 6.09
N PRO A 205 -5.68 16.93 6.80
CA PRO A 205 -6.35 18.07 6.17
C PRO A 205 -5.42 18.91 5.27
N HIS A 206 -4.16 19.12 5.69
CA HIS A 206 -3.17 19.81 4.86
C HIS A 206 -2.83 19.03 3.60
N TYR A 207 -2.65 17.72 3.73
CA TYR A 207 -2.39 16.83 2.61
C TYR A 207 -3.56 16.79 1.62
N TYR A 208 -4.81 16.68 2.09
CA TYR A 208 -6.00 16.67 1.23
C TYR A 208 -6.16 17.94 0.42
N LYS A 209 -5.87 19.11 1.03
CA LYS A 209 -5.89 20.39 0.34
C LYS A 209 -4.95 20.41 -0.87
N ILE A 210 -3.71 19.95 -0.68
CA ILE A 210 -2.67 20.02 -1.72
C ILE A 210 -2.70 18.87 -2.73
N THR A 211 -3.53 17.84 -2.52
CA THR A 211 -3.61 16.67 -3.40
C THR A 211 -5.00 16.42 -3.98
N GLY A 212 -5.94 17.35 -3.79
CA GLY A 212 -7.31 17.17 -4.26
C GLY A 212 -8.04 16.00 -3.57
N GLY A 213 -7.66 15.69 -2.32
CA GLY A 213 -8.30 14.64 -1.52
C GLY A 213 -7.71 13.25 -1.68
N HIS A 214 -6.51 13.09 -2.29
CA HIS A 214 -5.81 11.80 -2.35
C HIS A 214 -5.60 11.23 -0.93
N GLY A 215 -5.90 9.95 -0.72
CA GLY A 215 -5.78 9.29 0.58
C GLY A 215 -6.86 9.68 1.60
N ARG A 216 -7.95 10.36 1.17
CA ARG A 216 -9.02 10.78 2.09
C ARG A 216 -9.55 9.62 2.92
N GLY A 217 -9.69 9.84 4.24
CA GLY A 217 -10.12 8.84 5.21
C GLY A 217 -8.97 8.06 5.86
N ALA A 218 -7.71 8.32 5.50
CA ALA A 218 -6.56 7.60 6.04
C ALA A 218 -6.47 7.70 7.57
N GLU A 219 -6.70 8.88 8.15
CA GLU A 219 -6.72 9.11 9.60
C GLU A 219 -7.80 8.29 10.30
N ARG A 220 -8.98 8.15 9.67
CA ARG A 220 -10.08 7.36 10.21
C ARG A 220 -9.82 5.87 10.10
N ILE A 221 -9.23 5.43 8.98
CA ILE A 221 -8.82 4.03 8.80
C ILE A 221 -7.75 3.67 9.84
N MET A 222 -6.71 4.50 10.01
CA MET A 222 -5.66 4.25 10.99
C MET A 222 -6.21 4.16 12.42
N ALA A 223 -7.12 5.06 12.81
CA ALA A 223 -7.79 5.03 14.11
C ALA A 223 -8.66 3.77 14.29
N ALA A 224 -9.39 3.37 13.25
CA ALA A 224 -10.20 2.15 13.28
C ALA A 224 -9.33 0.89 13.41
N GLU A 225 -8.23 0.80 12.67
CA GLU A 225 -7.27 -0.30 12.74
C GLU A 225 -6.60 -0.35 14.13
N ALA A 226 -6.22 0.79 14.71
CA ALA A 226 -5.64 0.86 16.04
C ALA A 226 -6.63 0.36 17.11
N ALA A 227 -7.87 0.81 17.06
CA ALA A 227 -8.92 0.33 17.96
C ALA A 227 -9.15 -1.19 17.82
N TYR A 228 -9.14 -1.71 16.59
CA TYR A 228 -9.21 -3.15 16.33
C TYR A 228 -8.01 -3.89 16.94
N MET A 229 -6.79 -3.43 16.69
CA MET A 229 -5.57 -4.07 17.23
C MET A 229 -5.58 -4.13 18.74
N GLN A 230 -6.21 -3.15 19.39
CA GLN A 230 -6.44 -3.12 20.82
C GLN A 230 -7.65 -3.96 21.27
N GLY A 231 -8.41 -4.60 20.37
CA GLY A 231 -9.63 -5.37 20.67
C GLY A 231 -10.82 -4.50 21.11
N ARG A 232 -10.83 -3.21 20.78
CA ARG A 232 -11.93 -2.26 21.03
C ARG A 232 -12.87 -2.23 19.83
N PHE A 233 -13.63 -3.32 19.65
CA PHE A 233 -14.40 -3.56 18.42
C PHE A 233 -15.48 -2.50 18.14
N THR A 234 -16.16 -2.00 19.16
CA THR A 234 -17.18 -0.93 18.99
C THR A 234 -16.53 0.34 18.46
N ASP A 235 -15.40 0.77 19.03
CA ASP A 235 -14.68 1.96 18.58
C ASP A 235 -14.15 1.77 17.16
N ALA A 236 -13.60 0.57 16.88
CA ALA A 236 -13.12 0.22 15.55
C ALA A 236 -14.24 0.30 14.50
N HIS A 237 -15.43 -0.18 14.83
CA HIS A 237 -16.58 -0.14 13.93
C HIS A 237 -17.05 1.30 13.68
N ILE A 238 -17.17 2.13 14.72
CA ILE A 238 -17.56 3.55 14.60
C ILE A 238 -16.57 4.32 13.70
N ALA A 239 -15.28 4.15 13.93
CA ALA A 239 -14.25 4.81 13.15
C ALA A 239 -14.22 4.30 11.70
N LEU A 240 -14.43 3.00 11.47
CA LEU A 240 -14.52 2.39 10.14
C LEU A 240 -15.71 2.91 9.34
N GLU A 241 -16.89 3.07 9.97
CA GLU A 241 -18.05 3.66 9.31
C GLU A 241 -17.79 5.12 8.89
N SER A 242 -17.09 5.89 9.75
CA SER A 242 -16.65 7.24 9.40
C SER A 242 -15.67 7.24 8.23
N ALA A 243 -14.74 6.27 8.18
CA ALA A 243 -13.80 6.10 7.06
C ALA A 243 -14.54 5.82 5.74
N TYR A 244 -15.46 4.85 5.74
CA TYR A 244 -16.28 4.56 4.55
C TYR A 244 -17.05 5.78 4.04
N ALA A 245 -17.64 6.56 4.93
CA ALA A 245 -18.35 7.78 4.55
C ALA A 245 -17.44 8.83 3.89
N GLN A 246 -16.17 8.90 4.31
CA GLN A 246 -15.21 9.84 3.72
C GLN A 246 -14.68 9.40 2.34
N ILE A 247 -14.59 8.10 2.08
CA ILE A 247 -14.08 7.57 0.81
C ILE A 247 -15.17 7.37 -0.24
N GLU A 248 -16.44 7.41 0.14
CA GLU A 248 -17.57 7.20 -0.75
C GLU A 248 -17.57 8.24 -1.88
N GLY A 249 -17.70 7.77 -3.13
CA GLY A 249 -17.71 8.61 -4.33
C GLY A 249 -16.35 9.17 -4.78
N ASN A 250 -15.25 8.93 -4.05
CA ASN A 250 -13.94 9.49 -4.37
C ASN A 250 -13.10 8.65 -5.34
N GLY A 251 -13.56 7.47 -5.76
CA GLY A 251 -12.83 6.58 -6.66
C GLY A 251 -11.56 5.95 -6.08
N GLN A 252 -11.31 6.10 -4.78
CA GLN A 252 -10.09 5.63 -4.12
C GLN A 252 -10.20 4.16 -3.71
N VAL A 253 -10.09 3.27 -4.69
CA VAL A 253 -10.25 1.82 -4.53
C VAL A 253 -9.29 1.23 -3.49
N ASN A 254 -8.06 1.74 -3.42
CA ASN A 254 -7.08 1.25 -2.44
C ASN A 254 -7.49 1.57 -0.99
N MET A 255 -8.07 2.74 -0.73
CA MET A 255 -8.60 3.09 0.59
C MET A 255 -9.83 2.25 0.95
N ALA A 256 -10.69 1.97 -0.04
CA ALA A 256 -11.81 1.05 0.14
C ALA A 256 -11.33 -0.37 0.49
N LEU A 257 -10.24 -0.85 -0.12
CA LEU A 257 -9.65 -2.15 0.22
C LEU A 257 -9.05 -2.18 1.64
N CYS A 258 -8.50 -1.08 2.14
CA CYS A 258 -8.05 -0.99 3.54
C CYS A 258 -9.25 -1.08 4.49
N CYS A 259 -10.34 -0.35 4.21
CA CYS A 259 -11.57 -0.45 4.98
C CYS A 259 -12.16 -1.86 4.95
N ASP A 260 -12.23 -2.49 3.78
CA ASP A 260 -12.74 -3.84 3.61
C ASP A 260 -11.91 -4.86 4.39
N PHE A 261 -10.56 -4.74 4.34
CA PHE A 261 -9.68 -5.62 5.09
C PHE A 261 -9.96 -5.57 6.59
N LEU A 262 -10.14 -4.38 7.14
CA LEU A 262 -10.53 -4.23 8.53
C LEU A 262 -11.94 -4.77 8.80
N ALA A 263 -12.91 -4.46 7.92
CA ALA A 263 -14.29 -4.95 8.06
C ALA A 263 -14.35 -6.49 8.10
N TRP A 264 -13.61 -7.16 7.23
CA TRP A 264 -13.56 -8.62 7.19
C TRP A 264 -12.90 -9.22 8.43
N ARG A 265 -11.83 -8.58 8.95
CA ARG A 265 -11.21 -8.98 10.23
C ARG A 265 -12.17 -8.77 11.41
N LEU A 266 -12.88 -7.63 11.47
CA LEU A 266 -13.90 -7.37 12.49
C LEU A 266 -15.03 -8.41 12.46
N ALA A 267 -15.49 -8.80 11.30
CA ALA A 267 -16.54 -9.81 11.14
C ALA A 267 -16.17 -11.19 11.69
N LEU A 268 -14.86 -11.50 11.80
CA LEU A 268 -14.41 -12.74 12.47
C LEU A 268 -14.71 -12.74 13.99
N HIS A 269 -14.89 -11.57 14.58
CA HIS A 269 -15.03 -11.38 16.04
C HIS A 269 -16.36 -10.74 16.46
N THR A 270 -17.15 -10.24 15.52
CA THR A 270 -18.42 -9.52 15.80
C THR A 270 -19.51 -9.95 14.81
N ASP A 271 -20.78 -9.62 15.12
CA ASP A 271 -21.91 -9.82 14.21
C ASP A 271 -22.12 -8.64 13.25
N ALA A 272 -21.11 -7.81 13.05
CA ALA A 272 -21.19 -6.65 12.19
C ALA A 272 -21.42 -7.09 10.72
N ALA A 273 -22.43 -6.49 10.10
CA ALA A 273 -22.72 -6.72 8.68
C ALA A 273 -21.59 -6.11 7.81
N LEU A 274 -21.16 -6.86 6.81
CA LEU A 274 -20.19 -6.37 5.83
C LEU A 274 -20.88 -5.45 4.82
N ARG A 275 -20.34 -4.27 4.60
CA ARG A 275 -20.77 -3.39 3.49
C ARG A 275 -20.46 -4.00 2.13
N CYS A 276 -19.36 -4.73 2.02
CA CYS A 276 -18.90 -5.38 0.80
C CYS A 276 -18.32 -6.76 1.14
N THR A 277 -18.82 -7.81 0.46
CA THR A 277 -18.21 -9.15 0.59
C THR A 277 -16.94 -9.27 -0.25
N LEU A 278 -16.11 -10.27 0.06
CA LEU A 278 -14.90 -10.58 -0.73
C LEU A 278 -15.24 -10.76 -2.22
N GLU A 279 -16.29 -11.50 -2.52
CA GLU A 279 -16.72 -11.80 -3.88
C GLU A 279 -17.25 -10.56 -4.62
N ALA A 280 -18.04 -9.72 -3.95
CA ALA A 280 -18.56 -8.48 -4.52
C ALA A 280 -17.43 -7.50 -4.87
N ARG A 281 -16.45 -7.33 -3.96
CA ARG A 281 -15.27 -6.49 -4.24
C ARG A 281 -14.43 -7.05 -5.39
N ARG A 282 -14.22 -8.35 -5.44
CA ARG A 282 -13.51 -8.99 -6.56
C ARG A 282 -14.19 -8.73 -7.89
N ALA A 283 -15.52 -8.90 -7.94
CA ALA A 283 -16.29 -8.67 -9.15
C ALA A 283 -16.20 -7.21 -9.63
N GLU A 284 -16.19 -6.25 -8.70
CA GLU A 284 -15.99 -4.83 -9.01
C GLU A 284 -14.60 -4.57 -9.61
N LEU A 285 -13.52 -5.08 -8.98
CA LEU A 285 -12.15 -4.91 -9.45
C LEU A 285 -11.91 -5.52 -10.83
N LEU A 286 -12.52 -6.68 -11.11
CA LEU A 286 -12.48 -7.31 -12.44
C LEU A 286 -13.15 -6.45 -13.49
N ARG A 287 -14.30 -5.83 -13.19
CA ARG A 287 -14.98 -4.90 -14.10
C ARG A 287 -14.18 -3.64 -14.40
N GLN A 288 -13.40 -3.17 -13.43
CA GLN A 288 -12.51 -2.00 -13.57
C GLN A 288 -11.19 -2.33 -14.29
N HIS A 289 -10.93 -3.60 -14.63
CA HIS A 289 -9.66 -4.06 -15.23
C HIS A 289 -8.41 -3.62 -14.47
N ASN A 290 -8.49 -3.50 -13.14
CA ASN A 290 -7.40 -3.00 -12.32
C ASN A 290 -6.60 -4.16 -11.68
N ALA A 291 -5.55 -4.58 -12.39
CA ALA A 291 -4.70 -5.70 -11.96
C ALA A 291 -3.99 -5.45 -10.62
N SER A 292 -3.57 -4.20 -10.35
CA SER A 292 -2.85 -3.85 -9.11
C SER A 292 -3.73 -4.00 -7.88
N TRP A 293 -4.98 -3.53 -7.96
CA TRP A 293 -5.91 -3.66 -6.85
C TRP A 293 -6.45 -5.09 -6.68
N LEU A 294 -6.59 -5.82 -7.78
CA LEU A 294 -6.93 -7.24 -7.71
C LEU A 294 -5.84 -8.04 -6.99
N TYR A 295 -4.58 -7.67 -7.16
CA TYR A 295 -3.49 -8.29 -6.42
C TYR A 295 -3.54 -7.97 -4.93
N LEU A 296 -3.79 -6.72 -4.55
CA LEU A 296 -3.99 -6.34 -3.14
C LEU A 296 -5.17 -7.11 -2.53
N TRP A 297 -6.27 -7.22 -3.27
CA TRP A 297 -7.44 -8.03 -2.87
C TRP A 297 -7.06 -9.51 -2.65
N ASN A 298 -6.23 -10.10 -3.53
CA ASN A 298 -5.75 -11.48 -3.34
C ASN A 298 -5.00 -11.63 -2.01
N GLY A 299 -4.17 -10.66 -1.63
CA GLY A 299 -3.48 -10.65 -0.33
C GLY A 299 -4.44 -10.58 0.84
N VAL A 300 -5.38 -9.65 0.81
CA VAL A 300 -6.40 -9.49 1.85
C VAL A 300 -7.24 -10.77 2.00
N SER A 301 -7.73 -11.32 0.88
CA SER A 301 -8.48 -12.57 0.86
C SER A 301 -7.66 -13.75 1.41
N ALA A 302 -6.37 -13.83 1.01
CA ALA A 302 -5.47 -14.86 1.50
C ALA A 302 -5.30 -14.81 3.02
N TYR A 303 -5.12 -13.60 3.58
CA TYR A 303 -4.99 -13.42 5.02
C TYR A 303 -6.25 -13.88 5.78
N CYS A 304 -7.42 -13.43 5.34
CA CYS A 304 -8.69 -13.77 5.98
C CYS A 304 -8.97 -15.28 5.96
N HIS A 305 -8.76 -15.94 4.83
CA HIS A 305 -8.93 -17.39 4.72
C HIS A 305 -7.85 -18.16 5.52
N ALA A 306 -6.61 -17.67 5.54
CA ALA A 306 -5.53 -18.31 6.31
C ALA A 306 -5.80 -18.27 7.82
N VAL A 307 -6.28 -17.13 8.36
CA VAL A 307 -6.66 -17.01 9.79
C VAL A 307 -7.81 -17.94 10.16
N ARG A 308 -8.72 -18.22 9.22
CA ARG A 308 -9.84 -19.16 9.41
C ARG A 308 -9.47 -20.63 9.18
N GLY A 309 -8.24 -20.91 8.69
CA GLY A 309 -7.83 -22.26 8.31
C GLY A 309 -8.46 -22.78 7.00
N GLU A 310 -9.11 -21.91 6.21
CA GLU A 310 -9.79 -22.24 4.95
C GLU A 310 -8.80 -22.28 3.77
N THR A 311 -7.83 -23.20 3.82
CA THR A 311 -6.69 -23.24 2.88
C THR A 311 -7.08 -23.42 1.42
N GLU A 312 -8.19 -24.10 1.14
CA GLU A 312 -8.74 -24.34 -0.20
C GLU A 312 -9.33 -23.07 -0.86
N ARG A 313 -9.66 -22.05 -0.05
CA ARG A 313 -10.20 -20.76 -0.51
C ARG A 313 -9.12 -19.71 -0.73
N ILE A 314 -7.87 -19.98 -0.36
CA ILE A 314 -6.76 -19.04 -0.53
C ILE A 314 -6.49 -18.82 -2.03
N PRO A 315 -6.41 -17.56 -2.51
CA PRO A 315 -6.10 -17.26 -3.90
C PRO A 315 -4.81 -17.94 -4.38
N VAL A 316 -4.82 -18.49 -5.60
CA VAL A 316 -3.78 -19.36 -6.16
C VAL A 316 -2.37 -18.74 -6.07
N VAL A 317 -2.24 -17.43 -6.27
CA VAL A 317 -0.94 -16.73 -6.21
C VAL A 317 -0.31 -16.85 -4.82
N PHE A 318 -1.09 -16.81 -3.75
CA PHE A 318 -0.64 -17.00 -2.37
C PHE A 318 -0.56 -18.48 -2.01
N ALA A 319 -1.57 -19.29 -2.38
CA ALA A 319 -1.60 -20.72 -2.09
C ALA A 319 -0.39 -21.46 -2.69
N ARG A 320 0.16 -20.98 -3.82
CA ARG A 320 1.34 -21.54 -4.50
C ARG A 320 2.61 -20.71 -4.31
N HIS A 321 2.59 -19.70 -3.44
CA HIS A 321 3.75 -18.87 -3.11
C HIS A 321 4.45 -18.23 -4.34
N ARG A 322 3.65 -17.71 -5.27
CA ARG A 322 4.14 -17.15 -6.54
C ARG A 322 4.30 -15.62 -6.46
N LEU A 323 4.68 -15.08 -5.30
CA LEU A 323 4.81 -13.63 -5.08
C LEU A 323 5.89 -12.98 -5.96
N ALA A 324 6.91 -13.73 -6.37
CA ALA A 324 7.95 -13.25 -7.27
C ALA A 324 7.40 -12.85 -8.67
N GLU A 325 6.24 -13.39 -9.05
CA GLU A 325 5.58 -13.08 -10.33
C GLU A 325 4.77 -11.78 -10.28
N VAL A 326 4.65 -11.18 -9.10
CA VAL A 326 3.82 -10.00 -8.88
C VAL A 326 4.68 -8.78 -8.64
N ASN A 327 4.42 -7.74 -9.42
CA ASN A 327 5.09 -6.47 -9.28
C ASN A 327 4.47 -5.68 -8.12
N THR A 328 4.95 -5.90 -6.90
CA THR A 328 4.58 -5.12 -5.72
C THR A 328 5.49 -3.91 -5.57
N LEU A 329 4.92 -2.78 -5.19
CA LEU A 329 5.71 -1.64 -4.76
C LEU A 329 6.51 -2.03 -3.51
N ALA A 330 7.79 -1.67 -3.51
CA ALA A 330 8.70 -2.05 -2.43
C ALA A 330 8.22 -1.71 -1.01
N PRO A 331 7.56 -0.55 -0.80
CA PRO A 331 7.05 -0.22 0.53
C PRO A 331 5.96 -1.17 1.04
N GLY A 332 5.09 -1.67 0.18
CA GLY A 332 4.03 -2.61 0.55
C GLY A 332 4.49 -4.06 0.69
N ARG A 333 5.70 -4.39 0.22
CA ARG A 333 6.19 -5.77 0.18
C ARG A 333 6.26 -6.46 1.54
N PRO A 334 6.76 -5.84 2.63
CA PRO A 334 6.80 -6.50 3.94
C PRO A 334 5.43 -6.93 4.46
N MET A 335 4.37 -6.15 4.19
CA MET A 335 2.99 -6.51 4.54
C MET A 335 2.50 -7.73 3.76
N VAL A 336 2.83 -7.79 2.46
CA VAL A 336 2.48 -8.92 1.59
C VAL A 336 3.23 -10.20 2.02
N GLU A 337 4.48 -10.10 2.39
CA GLU A 337 5.29 -11.21 2.90
C GLU A 337 4.83 -11.69 4.29
N MET A 338 4.35 -10.78 5.14
CA MET A 338 3.68 -11.13 6.40
C MET A 338 2.37 -11.90 6.14
N ILE A 339 1.59 -11.49 5.15
CA ILE A 339 0.40 -12.23 4.72
C ILE A 339 0.78 -13.63 4.21
N GLU A 340 1.84 -13.74 3.41
CA GLU A 340 2.33 -15.04 2.93
C GLU A 340 2.76 -15.94 4.09
N ASN A 341 3.39 -15.39 5.14
CA ASN A 341 3.71 -16.15 6.35
C ASN A 341 2.46 -16.70 7.03
N GLN A 342 1.36 -15.94 7.07
CA GLN A 342 0.09 -16.45 7.60
C GLN A 342 -0.46 -17.61 6.76
N VAL A 343 -0.27 -17.55 5.43
CA VAL A 343 -0.63 -18.67 4.55
C VAL A 343 0.26 -19.90 4.81
N TYR A 344 1.58 -19.73 4.98
CA TYR A 344 2.47 -20.83 5.36
C TYR A 344 2.06 -21.47 6.68
N LEU A 345 1.66 -20.67 7.68
CA LEU A 345 1.13 -21.21 8.96
C LEU A 345 -0.11 -22.06 8.74
N ALA A 346 -1.09 -21.55 8.00
CA ALA A 346 -2.33 -22.27 7.71
C ALA A 346 -2.10 -23.58 6.94
N GLN A 347 -1.07 -23.63 6.11
CA GLN A 347 -0.68 -24.82 5.33
C GLN A 347 0.26 -25.77 6.09
N GLY A 348 0.63 -25.47 7.33
CA GLY A 348 1.56 -26.28 8.12
C GLY A 348 3.03 -26.18 7.69
N ALA A 349 3.38 -25.21 6.86
CA ALA A 349 4.74 -25.03 6.35
C ALA A 349 5.63 -24.21 7.33
N TYR A 350 5.63 -24.60 8.60
CA TYR A 350 6.24 -23.87 9.72
C TYR A 350 7.73 -23.56 9.53
N ALA A 351 8.49 -24.50 8.97
CA ALA A 351 9.91 -24.30 8.69
C ALA A 351 10.18 -23.13 7.72
N LYS A 352 9.24 -22.85 6.80
CA LYS A 352 9.32 -21.72 5.87
C LYS A 352 9.17 -20.39 6.60
N VAL A 353 8.23 -20.28 7.55
CA VAL A 353 8.04 -19.08 8.38
C VAL A 353 9.30 -18.79 9.18
N ILE A 354 9.87 -19.79 9.85
CA ILE A 354 11.08 -19.64 10.65
C ILE A 354 12.28 -19.25 9.80
N GLY A 355 12.48 -19.89 8.65
CA GLY A 355 13.64 -19.65 7.78
C GLY A 355 13.68 -18.23 7.18
N ARG A 356 12.53 -17.58 7.06
CA ARG A 356 12.41 -16.20 6.52
C ARG A 356 12.41 -15.13 7.61
N GLY A 357 12.12 -15.51 8.85
CA GLY A 357 11.79 -14.58 9.93
C GLY A 357 12.86 -13.50 10.17
N ALA A 358 14.13 -13.88 10.24
CA ALA A 358 15.22 -12.94 10.52
C ALA A 358 15.41 -11.90 9.39
N GLU A 359 15.32 -12.32 8.12
CA GLU A 359 15.44 -11.41 6.98
C GLU A 359 14.27 -10.43 6.93
N LEU A 360 13.04 -10.90 7.10
CA LEU A 360 11.85 -10.05 7.09
C LEU A 360 11.87 -9.05 8.24
N LEU A 361 12.29 -9.46 9.43
CA LEU A 361 12.44 -8.57 10.59
C LEU A 361 13.52 -7.50 10.35
N ALA A 362 14.63 -7.85 9.71
CA ALA A 362 15.66 -6.87 9.35
C ALA A 362 15.12 -5.82 8.37
N VAL A 363 14.34 -6.24 7.38
CA VAL A 363 13.65 -5.31 6.45
C VAL A 363 12.67 -4.41 7.20
N CYS A 364 11.84 -4.98 8.08
CA CYS A 364 10.89 -4.19 8.88
C CYS A 364 11.60 -3.20 9.80
N GLY A 365 12.74 -3.58 10.40
CA GLY A 365 13.57 -2.69 11.21
C GLY A 365 14.10 -1.51 10.39
N GLY A 366 14.66 -1.77 9.21
CA GLY A 366 15.16 -0.73 8.31
C GLY A 366 14.09 0.20 7.76
N MET A 367 12.86 -0.29 7.64
CA MET A 367 11.71 0.48 7.15
C MET A 367 10.83 1.04 8.27
N HIS A 368 11.14 0.77 9.52
CA HIS A 368 10.36 1.18 10.69
C HIS A 368 8.89 0.72 10.62
N TYR A 369 8.65 -0.57 10.41
CA TYR A 369 7.32 -1.19 10.40
C TYR A 369 7.09 -1.99 11.68
N ALA A 370 6.83 -1.31 12.80
CA ALA A 370 6.72 -1.94 14.12
C ALA A 370 5.57 -2.96 14.19
N LEU A 371 4.39 -2.63 13.65
CA LEU A 371 3.25 -3.56 13.66
C LEU A 371 3.48 -4.80 12.77
N VAL A 372 4.13 -4.64 11.61
CA VAL A 372 4.47 -5.78 10.76
C VAL A 372 5.50 -6.67 11.45
N ALA A 373 6.52 -6.08 12.09
CA ALA A 373 7.50 -6.81 12.88
C ALA A 373 6.85 -7.60 14.03
N LEU A 374 5.86 -7.02 14.70
CA LEU A 374 5.06 -7.68 15.74
C LEU A 374 4.35 -8.92 15.17
N HIS A 375 3.66 -8.79 14.04
CA HIS A 375 3.02 -9.94 13.37
C HIS A 375 4.03 -11.04 13.03
N LEU A 376 5.20 -10.68 12.49
CA LEU A 376 6.24 -11.63 12.13
C LEU A 376 6.79 -12.39 13.35
N ARG A 377 6.99 -11.72 14.49
CA ARG A 377 7.39 -12.37 15.75
C ARG A 377 6.34 -13.36 16.22
N ILE A 378 5.08 -12.97 16.20
CA ILE A 378 3.95 -13.83 16.60
C ILE A 378 3.85 -15.05 15.69
N GLN A 379 3.95 -14.87 14.38
CA GLN A 379 3.92 -15.94 13.39
C GLN A 379 5.11 -16.90 13.58
N THR A 380 6.28 -16.38 13.91
CA THR A 380 7.47 -17.19 14.22
C THR A 380 7.29 -17.98 15.51
N ALA A 381 6.75 -17.37 16.58
CA ALA A 381 6.41 -18.05 17.81
C ALA A 381 5.41 -19.19 17.58
N ALA A 382 4.35 -18.91 16.79
CA ALA A 382 3.35 -19.90 16.41
C ALA A 382 3.96 -21.08 15.63
N ALA A 383 4.87 -20.80 14.67
CA ALA A 383 5.56 -21.82 13.90
C ALA A 383 6.44 -22.72 14.78
N TYR A 384 7.19 -22.16 15.71
CA TYR A 384 7.99 -22.93 16.67
C TYR A 384 7.12 -23.76 17.60
N ALA A 385 5.99 -23.20 18.08
CA ALA A 385 5.04 -23.91 18.93
C ALA A 385 4.48 -25.17 18.22
N GLN A 386 4.10 -25.01 16.95
CA GLN A 386 3.57 -26.12 16.15
C GLN A 386 4.62 -27.21 15.83
N LEU A 387 5.91 -26.86 15.82
CA LEU A 387 7.00 -27.82 15.70
C LEU A 387 7.42 -28.47 17.04
N GLY A 388 6.74 -28.13 18.13
CA GLY A 388 7.08 -28.61 19.47
C GLY A 388 8.35 -28.01 20.09
N LYS A 389 8.91 -26.98 19.45
CA LYS A 389 10.10 -26.24 19.92
C LYS A 389 9.68 -25.16 20.93
N ARG A 390 9.35 -25.63 22.15
CA ARG A 390 8.69 -24.82 23.16
C ARG A 390 9.51 -23.65 23.69
N GLU A 391 10.81 -23.83 23.87
CA GLU A 391 11.68 -22.78 24.41
C GLU A 391 11.88 -21.64 23.41
N GLU A 392 12.10 -21.96 22.14
CA GLU A 392 12.20 -20.96 21.08
C GLU A 392 10.85 -20.23 20.91
N ALA A 393 9.74 -20.96 20.91
CA ALA A 393 8.40 -20.37 20.82
C ALA A 393 8.14 -19.38 21.98
N ARG A 394 8.55 -19.74 23.20
CA ARG A 394 8.43 -18.90 24.40
C ARG A 394 9.26 -17.62 24.29
N ALA A 395 10.50 -17.73 23.81
CA ALA A 395 11.36 -16.57 23.61
C ALA A 395 10.76 -15.57 22.61
N TRP A 396 10.32 -16.04 21.45
CA TRP A 396 9.68 -15.19 20.44
C TRP A 396 8.36 -14.58 20.93
N LEU A 397 7.55 -15.33 21.68
CA LEU A 397 6.31 -14.82 22.27
C LEU A 397 6.58 -13.73 23.31
N ALA A 398 7.59 -13.89 24.15
CA ALA A 398 7.95 -12.88 25.15
C ALA A 398 8.38 -11.57 24.51
N GLU A 399 9.20 -11.61 23.45
CA GLU A 399 9.55 -10.42 22.67
C GLU A 399 8.31 -9.76 22.05
N ALA A 400 7.44 -10.54 21.45
CA ALA A 400 6.21 -10.03 20.85
C ALA A 400 5.28 -9.37 21.88
N LEU A 401 5.14 -9.94 23.07
CA LEU A 401 4.34 -9.36 24.17
C LEU A 401 4.95 -8.05 24.68
N ALA A 402 6.28 -7.98 24.78
CA ALA A 402 7.00 -6.76 25.15
C ALA A 402 6.78 -5.63 24.14
N ASP A 403 6.84 -5.93 22.85
CA ASP A 403 6.58 -4.95 21.77
C ASP A 403 5.13 -4.48 21.73
N ALA A 404 4.18 -5.37 22.01
CA ALA A 404 2.75 -5.07 21.96
C ALA A 404 2.22 -4.30 23.18
N ALA A 405 2.88 -4.46 24.33
CA ALA A 405 2.36 -3.95 25.62
C ALA A 405 2.21 -2.43 25.66
N PRO A 406 3.16 -1.60 25.17
CA PRO A 406 3.04 -0.14 25.25
C PRO A 406 1.81 0.41 24.53
N ASP A 407 1.40 -0.21 23.40
CA ASP A 407 0.27 0.22 22.58
C ASP A 407 -1.01 -0.61 22.85
N GLY A 408 -0.93 -1.63 23.69
CA GLY A 408 -2.05 -2.48 24.05
C GLY A 408 -2.56 -3.38 22.92
N PHE A 409 -1.70 -3.77 21.99
CA PHE A 409 -2.08 -4.62 20.84
C PHE A 409 -2.30 -6.07 21.25
N VAL A 410 -3.51 -6.57 21.00
CA VAL A 410 -3.93 -7.95 21.34
C VAL A 410 -4.32 -8.78 20.12
N MET A 411 -4.87 -8.15 19.07
CA MET A 411 -5.46 -8.88 17.96
C MET A 411 -4.48 -9.74 17.16
N PRO A 412 -3.21 -9.36 16.92
CA PRO A 412 -2.26 -10.26 16.25
C PRO A 412 -2.05 -11.60 16.96
N PHE A 413 -2.14 -11.60 18.30
CA PHE A 413 -2.10 -12.84 19.11
C PHE A 413 -3.42 -13.61 19.03
N VAL A 414 -4.55 -12.92 19.05
CA VAL A 414 -5.89 -13.54 18.95
C VAL A 414 -6.06 -14.25 17.62
N GLU A 415 -5.59 -13.65 16.53
CA GLU A 415 -5.63 -14.25 15.18
C GLU A 415 -4.73 -15.50 15.02
N ASN A 416 -3.79 -15.71 15.97
CA ASN A 416 -2.91 -16.89 16.05
C ASN A 416 -3.10 -17.68 17.36
N TYR A 417 -4.24 -17.47 18.04
CA TYR A 417 -4.46 -17.98 19.39
C TYR A 417 -4.38 -19.50 19.48
N ASP A 418 -4.83 -20.22 18.46
CA ASP A 418 -4.83 -21.69 18.49
C ASP A 418 -3.43 -22.29 18.65
N ALA A 419 -2.44 -21.70 18.00
CA ALA A 419 -1.05 -22.13 18.11
C ALA A 419 -0.38 -21.68 19.42
N LEU A 420 -0.87 -20.59 20.05
CA LEU A 420 -0.20 -19.90 21.15
C LEU A 420 -0.85 -20.14 22.52
N ALA A 421 -2.07 -20.68 22.57
CA ALA A 421 -2.88 -20.76 23.80
C ALA A 421 -2.14 -21.39 25.00
N SER A 422 -1.40 -22.48 24.79
CA SER A 422 -0.67 -23.16 25.85
C SER A 422 0.53 -22.35 26.37
N LEU A 423 1.14 -21.55 25.53
CA LEU A 423 2.26 -20.67 25.88
C LEU A 423 1.77 -19.39 26.58
N LEU A 424 0.65 -18.84 26.12
CA LEU A 424 0.01 -17.66 26.74
C LEU A 424 -0.42 -17.95 28.17
N ALA A 425 -0.98 -19.14 28.44
CA ALA A 425 -1.37 -19.55 29.78
C ALA A 425 -0.20 -19.58 30.80
N GLU A 426 1.04 -19.63 30.34
CA GLU A 426 2.25 -19.56 31.17
C GLU A 426 2.75 -18.13 31.42
N GLN A 427 2.31 -17.13 30.60
CA GLN A 427 2.75 -15.75 30.65
C GLN A 427 1.84 -14.87 31.52
N LYS A 428 1.63 -15.28 32.78
CA LYS A 428 0.66 -14.63 33.70
C LYS A 428 1.03 -13.21 34.12
N ASP A 429 2.29 -12.85 34.02
CA ASP A 429 2.79 -11.54 34.45
C ASP A 429 2.57 -10.43 33.38
N CYS A 430 2.18 -10.80 32.16
CA CYS A 430 1.90 -9.81 31.11
C CYS A 430 0.45 -9.32 31.21
N PRO A 431 0.19 -8.01 31.31
CA PRO A 431 -1.15 -7.45 31.45
C PRO A 431 -2.07 -7.72 30.24
N LEU A 432 -1.49 -8.02 29.06
CA LEU A 432 -2.26 -8.33 27.86
C LEU A 432 -2.80 -9.75 27.82
N THR A 433 -2.16 -10.69 28.54
CA THR A 433 -2.43 -12.14 28.40
C THR A 433 -3.88 -12.48 28.69
N ALA A 434 -4.43 -11.99 29.80
CA ALA A 434 -5.83 -12.27 30.16
C ALA A 434 -6.82 -11.78 29.09
N ARG A 435 -6.53 -10.64 28.47
CA ARG A 435 -7.36 -10.06 27.40
C ARG A 435 -7.22 -10.86 26.10
N ILE A 436 -6.00 -11.27 25.74
CA ILE A 436 -5.74 -12.14 24.58
C ILE A 436 -6.47 -13.47 24.75
N GLU A 437 -6.39 -14.09 25.95
CA GLU A 437 -7.08 -15.35 26.25
C GLU A 437 -8.60 -15.22 26.12
N ALA A 438 -9.18 -14.17 26.74
CA ALA A 438 -10.63 -13.93 26.67
C ALA A 438 -11.13 -13.79 25.22
N LEU A 439 -10.44 -12.96 24.42
CA LEU A 439 -10.79 -12.72 23.02
C LEU A 439 -10.52 -13.96 22.14
N GLY A 440 -9.41 -14.68 22.36
CA GLY A 440 -9.07 -15.89 21.64
C GLY A 440 -10.07 -17.01 21.89
N GLN A 441 -10.48 -17.21 23.14
CA GLN A 441 -11.54 -18.18 23.47
C GLN A 441 -12.90 -17.81 22.87
N ALA A 442 -13.24 -16.51 22.84
CA ALA A 442 -14.46 -16.04 22.21
C ALA A 442 -14.44 -16.31 20.69
N ALA A 443 -13.30 -16.02 20.01
CA ALA A 443 -13.10 -16.29 18.59
C ALA A 443 -13.23 -17.78 18.27
N ARG A 444 -12.62 -18.67 19.08
CA ARG A 444 -12.76 -20.13 18.94
C ARG A 444 -14.21 -20.59 19.01
N ARG A 445 -14.94 -20.11 20.04
CA ARG A 445 -16.37 -20.48 20.19
C ARG A 445 -17.18 -20.04 18.99
N ARG A 446 -16.95 -18.82 18.50
CA ARG A 446 -17.64 -18.30 17.32
C ARG A 446 -17.37 -19.14 16.07
N LEU A 447 -16.11 -19.43 15.78
CA LEU A 447 -15.72 -20.26 14.64
C LEU A 447 -16.30 -21.68 14.73
N ALA A 448 -16.35 -22.27 15.92
CA ALA A 448 -16.96 -23.57 16.15
C ALA A 448 -18.47 -23.55 15.86
N VAL A 449 -19.17 -22.47 16.18
CA VAL A 449 -20.60 -22.31 15.85
C VAL A 449 -20.80 -22.16 14.35
N GLU A 450 -20.00 -21.31 13.69
CA GLU A 450 -20.08 -21.08 12.24
C GLU A 450 -19.79 -22.34 11.41
N ASN A 451 -18.84 -23.17 11.85
CA ASN A 451 -18.46 -24.41 11.18
C ASN A 451 -19.35 -25.60 11.58
N ARG A 452 -20.40 -25.39 12.37
CA ARG A 452 -21.31 -26.46 12.78
C ARG A 452 -22.12 -26.93 11.59
N PRO A 453 -22.18 -28.29 11.34
CA PRO A 453 -23.02 -28.81 10.28
C PRO A 453 -24.48 -28.37 10.46
N PRO A 454 -25.21 -28.05 9.36
CA PRO A 454 -26.61 -27.60 9.45
C PRO A 454 -27.52 -28.57 10.22
N GLU A 455 -27.23 -29.84 10.12
CA GLU A 455 -27.98 -30.92 10.78
C GLU A 455 -27.87 -30.90 12.30
N LEU A 456 -26.78 -30.28 12.80
CA LEU A 456 -26.48 -30.18 14.23
C LEU A 456 -26.73 -28.76 14.76
N ALA A 457 -27.23 -27.83 13.94
CA ALA A 457 -27.42 -26.42 14.30
C ALA A 457 -28.42 -26.23 15.47
N SER A 458 -29.34 -27.15 15.66
CA SER A 458 -30.33 -27.08 16.73
C SER A 458 -29.82 -27.53 18.12
N LEU A 459 -28.63 -28.13 18.19
CA LEU A 459 -28.04 -28.58 19.44
C LEU A 459 -27.51 -27.40 20.26
N THR A 460 -27.60 -27.48 21.57
CA THR A 460 -26.87 -26.58 22.47
C THR A 460 -25.35 -26.78 22.37
N GLU A 461 -24.54 -25.83 22.82
CA GLU A 461 -23.07 -25.97 22.84
C GLU A 461 -22.60 -27.23 23.58
N ARG A 462 -23.30 -27.58 24.68
CA ARG A 462 -22.99 -28.79 25.49
C ARG A 462 -23.31 -30.06 24.73
N GLU A 463 -24.45 -30.12 24.09
CA GLU A 463 -24.89 -31.29 23.28
C GLU A 463 -23.98 -31.50 22.06
N TYR A 464 -23.61 -30.39 21.36
CA TYR A 464 -22.68 -30.46 20.26
C TYR A 464 -21.29 -30.91 20.69
N GLY A 465 -20.79 -30.43 21.85
CA GLY A 465 -19.53 -30.93 22.41
C GLY A 465 -19.55 -32.42 22.71
N ILE A 466 -20.67 -32.95 23.19
CA ILE A 466 -20.84 -34.39 23.43
C ILE A 466 -20.79 -35.18 22.10
N VAL A 467 -21.47 -34.70 21.06
CA VAL A 467 -21.46 -35.32 19.72
C VAL A 467 -20.06 -35.36 19.12
N CYS A 468 -19.30 -34.24 19.25
CA CYS A 468 -17.90 -34.17 18.80
C CYS A 468 -16.99 -35.19 19.53
N LEU A 469 -17.22 -35.42 20.84
CA LEU A 469 -16.46 -36.39 21.62
C LEU A 469 -16.83 -37.84 21.27
N MET A 470 -18.08 -38.09 20.82
CA MET A 470 -18.52 -39.43 20.40
C MET A 470 -18.06 -39.80 18.98
N GLY A 471 -17.64 -38.82 18.18
CA GLY A 471 -17.13 -39.02 16.82
C GLY A 471 -15.61 -39.17 16.72
N GLN A 472 -14.89 -39.06 17.84
CA GLN A 472 -13.45 -39.36 17.97
C GLN A 472 -13.25 -40.80 18.42
#